data_7d3996cb520f8737289527de9c66a1c0
#
_entry.id   7d3996cb520f8737289527de9c66a1c0
#
_cell.length_a   1.000
_cell.length_b   1.000
_cell.length_c   1.000
_cell.angle_alpha   90.00
_cell.angle_beta   90.00
_cell.angle_gamma   90.00
#
_symmetry.space_group_name_H-M   'P 1'
#
loop_
_entity.id
_entity.type
_entity.pdbx_description
1 polymer ?
#
loop_
_entity_poly.entity_id
_entity_poly.type
_entity_poly.pdbx_seq_one_letter_code
_entity_poly.pdbx_strand_id
1 'polypeptide(L)'
;MQIKPQLEAVIDAMLDGHILLGEALEEFEKLYIQKAFTRNKKRICHTAEALGAHRNTISKHVNSYRSQERRLQSNSLNHKTKLH
;
A
#
# COMPACT_ATOMS: atom_id res chain seq x y z
N MET A 1 -22.12 5.20 -6.10
CA MET A 1 -21.46 4.60 -4.94
C MET A 1 -21.09 5.65 -3.93
N GLN A 2 -21.36 5.39 -2.69
CA GLN A 2 -21.16 6.39 -1.64
C GLN A 2 -19.94 6.02 -0.79
N ILE A 3 -18.80 6.53 -1.19
CA ILE A 3 -17.56 6.25 -0.44
C ILE A 3 -17.14 7.41 0.46
N LYS A 4 -17.79 8.57 0.30
CA LYS A 4 -17.38 9.75 1.06
C LYS A 4 -17.44 9.54 2.58
N PRO A 5 -18.53 8.99 3.14
CA PRO A 5 -18.59 8.79 4.59
C PRO A 5 -17.50 7.83 5.09
N GLN A 6 -17.24 6.78 4.34
CA GLN A 6 -16.21 5.82 4.71
C GLN A 6 -14.83 6.44 4.64
N LEU A 7 -14.57 7.22 3.60
CA LEU A 7 -13.30 7.89 3.45
C LEU A 7 -13.10 8.93 4.55
N GLU A 8 -14.15 9.67 4.87
CA GLU A 8 -14.06 10.65 5.94
C GLU A 8 -13.74 10.00 7.29
N ALA A 9 -14.32 8.84 7.55
CA ALA A 9 -14.01 8.11 8.77
C ALA A 9 -12.54 7.72 8.85
N VAL A 10 -11.99 7.27 7.74
CA VAL A 10 -10.57 6.93 7.67
C VAL A 10 -9.70 8.16 7.90
N ILE A 11 -10.07 9.26 7.27
CA ILE A 11 -9.32 10.52 7.42
C ILE A 11 -9.36 10.98 8.87
N ASP A 12 -10.52 10.93 9.50
CA ASP A 12 -10.64 11.31 10.90
C ASP A 12 -9.74 10.46 11.78
N ALA A 13 -9.71 9.16 11.54
CA ALA A 13 -8.85 8.27 12.31
C ALA A 13 -7.37 8.62 12.12
N MET A 14 -6.99 8.96 10.91
CA MET A 14 -5.61 9.34 10.63
C MET A 14 -5.25 10.65 11.30
N LEU A 15 -6.17 11.61 11.29
CA LEU A 15 -5.94 12.88 11.95
C LEU A 15 -5.84 12.71 13.46
N ASP A 16 -6.69 11.88 14.03
CA ASP A 16 -6.64 11.57 15.45
C ASP A 16 -5.31 10.93 15.84
N GLY A 17 -4.73 10.17 14.94
CA GLY A 17 -3.43 9.55 15.15
C GLY A 17 -2.26 10.46 14.84
N HIS A 18 -2.53 11.72 14.49
CA HIS A 18 -1.49 12.71 14.17
C HIS A 18 -0.61 12.29 13.01
N ILE A 19 -1.19 11.62 12.03
CA ILE A 19 -0.44 11.20 10.84
C ILE A 19 -0.25 12.41 9.93
N LEU A 20 0.98 12.63 9.50
CA LEU A 20 1.30 13.76 8.64
C LEU A 20 0.71 13.56 7.24
N LEU A 21 0.41 14.67 6.58
CA LEU A 21 -0.22 14.61 5.26
C LEU A 21 0.55 13.75 4.27
N GLY A 22 1.86 13.92 4.19
CA GLY A 22 2.68 13.13 3.29
C GLY A 22 2.60 11.64 3.58
N GLU A 23 2.63 11.31 4.86
CA GLU A 23 2.52 9.92 5.28
C GLU A 23 1.16 9.33 4.96
N ALA A 24 0.11 10.11 5.17
CA ALA A 24 -1.24 9.66 4.87
C ALA A 24 -1.41 9.38 3.38
N LEU A 25 -0.90 10.26 2.54
CA LEU A 25 -0.99 10.09 1.09
C LEU A 25 -0.20 8.86 0.63
N GLU A 26 1.00 8.67 1.17
CA GLU A 26 1.82 7.51 0.83
C GLU A 26 1.13 6.22 1.23
N GLU A 27 0.57 6.18 2.42
CA GLU A 27 -0.11 4.98 2.91
C GLU A 27 -1.34 4.67 2.07
N PHE A 28 -2.12 5.69 1.75
CA PHE A 28 -3.31 5.51 0.92
C PHE A 28 -2.93 4.98 -0.46
N GLU A 29 -1.95 5.60 -1.09
CA GLU A 29 -1.52 5.19 -2.42
C GLU A 29 -1.01 3.76 -2.43
N LYS A 30 -0.20 3.44 -1.44
CA LYS A 30 0.36 2.10 -1.29
C LYS A 30 -0.74 1.04 -1.19
N LEU A 31 -1.69 1.24 -0.30
CA LEU A 31 -2.76 0.28 -0.09
C LEU A 31 -3.68 0.19 -1.31
N TYR A 32 -3.94 1.32 -1.92
CA TYR A 32 -4.78 1.36 -3.10
C TYR A 32 -4.18 0.54 -4.24
N ILE A 33 -2.90 0.75 -4.49
CA ILE A 33 -2.22 0.03 -5.55
C ILE A 33 -2.10 -1.46 -5.22
N GLN A 34 -1.78 -1.79 -3.98
CA GLN A 34 -1.67 -3.19 -3.56
C GLN A 34 -2.98 -3.94 -3.78
N LYS A 35 -4.08 -3.33 -3.37
CA LYS A 35 -5.38 -3.98 -3.53
C LYS A 35 -5.74 -4.13 -5.00
N ALA A 36 -5.50 -3.10 -5.80
CA ALA A 36 -5.77 -3.15 -7.22
C ALA A 36 -4.91 -4.23 -7.90
N PHE A 37 -3.65 -4.31 -7.51
CA PHE A 37 -2.72 -5.29 -8.05
C PHE A 37 -3.23 -6.71 -7.78
N THR A 38 -3.64 -6.95 -6.54
CA THR A 38 -4.17 -8.26 -6.17
C THR A 38 -5.44 -8.59 -6.95
N ARG A 39 -6.33 -7.62 -7.10
CA ARG A 39 -7.57 -7.81 -7.85
C ARG A 39 -7.32 -8.08 -9.33
N ASN A 40 -6.21 -7.58 -9.85
CA ASN A 40 -5.84 -7.78 -11.24
C ASN A 40 -4.85 -8.93 -11.42
N LYS A 41 -4.90 -9.89 -10.50
CA LYS A 41 -4.13 -11.13 -10.55
C LYS A 41 -2.64 -10.88 -10.66
N LYS A 42 -2.19 -9.83 -10.00
CA LYS A 42 -0.78 -9.43 -9.93
C LYS A 42 -0.17 -9.14 -11.30
N ARG A 43 -0.98 -8.57 -12.18
CA ARG A 43 -0.53 -8.17 -13.52
C ARG A 43 -0.36 -6.67 -13.58
N ILE A 44 0.87 -6.23 -13.82
CA ILE A 44 1.20 -4.80 -13.79
C ILE A 44 0.43 -4.01 -14.85
N CYS A 45 0.40 -4.51 -16.07
CA CYS A 45 -0.28 -3.79 -17.16
C CYS A 45 -1.77 -3.65 -16.91
N HIS A 46 -2.40 -4.73 -16.46
CA HIS A 46 -3.83 -4.69 -16.17
C HIS A 46 -4.15 -3.76 -15.02
N THR A 47 -3.30 -3.75 -14.01
CA THR A 47 -3.48 -2.86 -12.87
C THR A 47 -3.36 -1.41 -13.30
N ALA A 48 -2.36 -1.10 -14.11
CA ALA A 48 -2.17 0.25 -14.60
C ALA A 48 -3.37 0.74 -15.39
N GLU A 49 -3.89 -0.11 -16.26
CA GLU A 49 -5.09 0.21 -17.03
C GLU A 49 -6.28 0.48 -16.14
N ALA A 50 -6.49 -0.40 -15.17
CA ALA A 50 -7.63 -0.29 -14.26
C ALA A 50 -7.57 1.00 -13.44
N LEU A 51 -6.38 1.44 -13.08
CA LEU A 51 -6.21 2.64 -12.26
C LEU A 51 -6.01 3.92 -13.07
N GLY A 52 -5.88 3.80 -14.39
CA GLY A 52 -5.58 4.96 -15.21
C GLY A 52 -4.20 5.52 -14.94
N ALA A 53 -3.27 4.64 -14.55
CA ALA A 53 -1.92 5.05 -14.19
C ALA A 53 -0.92 4.50 -15.20
N HIS A 54 0.27 5.09 -15.19
CA HIS A 54 1.32 4.62 -16.07
C HIS A 54 1.90 3.31 -15.53
N ARG A 55 2.22 2.40 -16.44
CA ARG A 55 2.78 1.11 -16.09
C ARG A 55 4.03 1.22 -15.20
N ASN A 56 4.88 2.17 -15.51
CA ASN A 56 6.10 2.36 -14.74
C ASN A 56 5.82 2.75 -13.29
N THR A 57 4.77 3.53 -13.07
CA THR A 57 4.38 3.91 -11.72
C THR A 57 3.97 2.70 -10.91
N ILE A 58 3.16 1.83 -11.50
CA ILE A 58 2.73 0.62 -10.82
C ILE A 58 3.91 -0.30 -10.54
N SER A 59 4.78 -0.46 -11.51
CA SER A 59 5.95 -1.30 -11.37
C SER A 59 6.85 -0.85 -10.22
N LYS A 60 7.06 0.46 -10.12
CA LYS A 60 7.86 1.02 -9.02
C LYS A 60 7.28 0.69 -7.67
N HIS A 61 5.98 0.89 -7.51
CA HIS A 61 5.32 0.62 -6.24
C HIS A 61 5.36 -0.85 -5.90
N VAL A 62 5.07 -1.70 -6.86
CA VAL A 62 5.06 -3.15 -6.64
C VAL A 62 6.44 -3.64 -6.22
N ASN A 63 7.48 -3.18 -6.89
CA ASN A 63 8.84 -3.58 -6.55
C ASN A 63 9.22 -3.11 -5.15
N SER A 64 8.80 -1.93 -4.78
CA SER A 64 9.07 -1.40 -3.44
C SER A 64 8.40 -2.27 -2.38
N TYR A 65 7.15 -2.67 -2.61
CA TYR A 65 6.42 -3.51 -1.66
C TYR A 65 7.09 -4.87 -1.50
N ARG A 66 7.53 -5.45 -2.59
CA ARG A 66 8.22 -6.74 -2.53
C ARG A 66 9.50 -6.66 -1.72
N SER A 67 10.22 -5.58 -1.87
CA SER A 67 11.44 -5.36 -1.08
C SER A 67 11.12 -5.26 0.40
N GLN A 68 10.06 -4.54 0.73
CA GLN A 68 9.63 -4.41 2.11
C GLN A 68 9.20 -5.74 2.71
N GLU A 69 8.47 -6.53 1.94
CA GLU A 69 8.06 -7.85 2.39
C GLU A 69 9.25 -8.74 2.71
N ARG A 70 10.26 -8.71 1.84
CA ARG A 70 11.47 -9.49 2.09
C ARG A 70 12.15 -9.06 3.38
N ARG A 71 12.23 -7.77 3.61
CA ARG A 71 12.84 -7.27 4.84
C ARG A 71 12.08 -7.70 6.07
N LEU A 72 10.77 -7.63 6.00
CA LEU A 72 9.94 -8.05 7.11
C LEU A 72 10.11 -9.52 7.39
N GLN A 73 10.16 -10.33 6.36
CA GLN A 73 10.39 -11.76 6.52
C GLN A 73 11.74 -12.04 7.15
N SER A 74 12.77 -11.36 6.70
CA SER A 74 14.10 -11.50 7.28
C SER A 74 14.10 -11.12 8.75
N ASN A 75 13.44 -10.03 9.08
CA ASN A 75 13.33 -9.60 10.46
C ASN A 75 12.59 -10.62 11.31
N SER A 76 11.54 -11.20 10.75
CA SER A 76 10.79 -12.25 11.47
C SER A 76 11.68 -13.43 11.79
N LEU A 77 12.50 -13.84 10.84
CA LEU A 77 13.44 -14.93 11.06
C LEU A 77 14.44 -14.58 12.14
N ASN A 78 14.92 -13.35 12.11
CA ASN A 78 15.85 -12.89 13.14
C ASN A 78 15.18 -12.86 14.50
N HIS A 79 13.91 -12.52 14.52
CA HIS A 79 13.17 -12.44 15.77
C HIS A 79 13.04 -13.78 16.46
N LYS A 80 13.07 -14.84 15.71
CA LYS A 80 13.04 -16.17 16.33
C LYS A 80 14.18 -16.38 17.27
N THR A 81 15.30 -15.77 16.98
CA THR A 81 16.47 -15.90 17.83
C THR A 81 16.57 -14.78 18.84
N LYS A 82 16.06 -13.61 18.51
CA LYS A 82 16.22 -12.45 19.36
C LYS A 82 15.04 -12.18 20.28
N LEU A 83 13.89 -12.64 19.90
CA LEU A 83 12.69 -12.46 20.73
C LEU A 83 12.33 -11.00 20.92
N HIS A 84 12.21 -10.31 19.87
CA HIS A 84 11.78 -8.93 19.99
C HIS A 84 10.38 -8.81 20.52
#